data_207278a3011a7850da35f7c8853ef94f
#
_entry.id   207278a3011a7850da35f7c8853ef94f
#
_cell.length_a   1.000
_cell.length_b   1.000
_cell.length_c   1.000
_cell.angle_alpha   90.00
_cell.angle_beta   90.00
_cell.angle_gamma   90.00
#
_symmetry.space_group_name_H-M   'P 1'
#
loop_
_entity.id
_entity.type
_entity.pdbx_description
1 polymer ?
#
loop_
_entity_poly.entity_id
_entity_poly.type
_entity_poly.pdbx_seq_one_letter_code
_entity_poly.pdbx_strand_id
1 'polypeptide(L)'
;LHLLSRRQRQMCIRDRYLSDAGYEQVVFYSNLVGLMNPYAPEMLDNFAKTNQAEVVSGAIPAEFKGNDANTAPNIIRRAMMQGKHATAVVMEMASRYIVTPDRLDQMEVNSFNLLLQASLSAATVRTAQGKLPNLLILLVNKLNDLPAWFYLDNPVCKTITLEAPDRDERMRFLSGSAWPSFFDAAVYRTDMPYYQQHPDDLRKLREKFVGLTEGMSFTELDALRRMSRSQCAPIRDLCSIVDLYKYGIHENPWAKLSMESLKTAKTDFQKRIKGQDTALERSLDVIKRAVTGLNGANSSGTGKPKGVLFFAGPTGTGKTETAKALAEKIFGDESACVRFDMSEYGQSHSDQKLLGAPPGYVGYEAGGQLTNAVKKNPLCILLFD
;
A
#
# COMPACT_ATOMS: atom_id res chain seq x y z
N LEU A 1 12.10 -15.71 18.76
CA LEU A 1 11.58 -15.17 17.49
C LEU A 1 10.33 -14.29 17.64
N HIS A 2 9.56 -14.42 18.73
CA HIS A 2 8.34 -13.61 18.97
C HIS A 2 8.60 -12.15 19.37
N LEU A 3 9.79 -11.81 19.78
CA LEU A 3 10.16 -10.47 20.26
C LEU A 3 10.82 -9.57 19.20
N LEU A 4 11.16 -10.12 18.03
CA LEU A 4 11.79 -9.35 16.96
C LEU A 4 10.78 -8.47 16.23
N SER A 5 11.16 -7.22 15.95
CA SER A 5 10.37 -6.31 15.12
C SER A 5 10.17 -6.90 13.72
N ARG A 6 9.14 -6.43 12.99
CA ARG A 6 8.84 -6.88 11.63
C ARG A 6 10.03 -6.67 10.68
N ARG A 7 10.71 -5.52 10.80
CA ARG A 7 11.91 -5.18 10.03
C ARG A 7 13.01 -6.22 10.25
N GLN A 8 13.24 -6.59 11.49
CA GLN A 8 14.21 -7.61 11.88
C GLN A 8 13.90 -8.98 11.27
N ARG A 9 12.62 -9.41 11.26
CA ARG A 9 12.24 -10.70 10.62
C ARG A 9 12.48 -10.71 9.12
N GLN A 10 12.24 -9.61 8.43
CA GLN A 10 12.51 -9.49 7.00
C GLN A 10 14.00 -9.55 6.70
N MET A 11 14.82 -8.90 7.51
CA MET A 11 16.29 -8.97 7.39
C MET A 11 16.79 -10.40 7.61
N CYS A 12 16.28 -11.10 8.62
CA CYS A 12 16.64 -12.48 8.92
C CYS A 12 16.32 -13.46 7.75
N ILE A 13 15.18 -13.30 7.08
CA ILE A 13 14.83 -14.11 5.91
C ILE A 13 15.78 -13.82 4.74
N ARG A 14 16.11 -12.56 4.48
CA ARG A 14 17.03 -12.15 3.41
C ARG A 14 18.45 -12.65 3.67
N ASP A 15 18.94 -12.49 4.90
CA ASP A 15 20.25 -12.97 5.34
C ASP A 15 20.37 -14.47 5.12
N ARG A 16 19.39 -15.25 5.58
CA ARG A 16 19.38 -16.70 5.39
C ARG A 16 19.36 -17.09 3.91
N TYR A 17 18.53 -16.45 3.09
CA TYR A 17 18.43 -16.74 1.67
C TYR A 17 19.76 -16.47 0.94
N LEU A 18 20.41 -15.34 1.22
CA LEU A 18 21.69 -15.00 0.61
C LEU A 18 22.82 -15.91 1.12
N SER A 19 22.80 -16.27 2.41
CA SER A 19 23.75 -17.23 2.98
C SER A 19 23.58 -18.62 2.38
N ASP A 20 22.33 -19.08 2.23
CA ASP A 20 22.02 -20.36 1.57
C ASP A 20 22.42 -20.35 0.08
N ALA A 21 22.39 -19.20 -0.57
CA ALA A 21 22.89 -19.01 -1.92
C ALA A 21 24.43 -18.99 -2.03
N GLY A 22 25.15 -19.01 -0.91
CA GLY A 22 26.61 -19.10 -0.84
C GLY A 22 27.36 -17.79 -0.62
N TYR A 23 26.64 -16.71 -0.25
CA TYR A 23 27.31 -15.47 0.15
C TYR A 23 27.88 -15.61 1.56
N GLU A 24 29.19 -15.36 1.66
CA GLU A 24 29.95 -15.45 2.92
C GLU A 24 29.84 -14.20 3.77
N GLN A 25 29.55 -13.07 3.13
CA GLN A 25 29.38 -11.75 3.78
C GLN A 25 28.07 -11.16 3.30
N VAL A 26 27.09 -11.07 4.20
CA VAL A 26 25.81 -10.39 3.95
C VAL A 26 25.72 -9.18 4.87
N VAL A 27 25.59 -7.99 4.31
CA VAL A 27 25.59 -6.73 5.07
C VAL A 27 24.42 -5.87 4.62
N PHE A 28 23.72 -5.32 5.59
CA PHE A 28 22.65 -4.35 5.37
C PHE A 28 23.19 -2.94 5.64
N TYR A 29 22.82 -2.02 4.80
CA TYR A 29 23.18 -0.62 4.96
C TYR A 29 21.95 0.29 5.01
N SER A 30 21.95 1.23 5.92
CA SER A 30 20.98 2.31 6.02
C SER A 30 21.71 3.59 6.41
N ASN A 31 21.37 4.73 5.81
CA ASN A 31 21.95 6.03 6.15
C ASN A 31 21.65 6.48 7.59
N LEU A 32 20.68 5.86 8.28
CA LEU A 32 20.35 6.16 9.67
C LEU A 32 21.18 5.36 10.66
N VAL A 33 21.54 4.11 10.32
CA VAL A 33 22.14 3.15 11.24
C VAL A 33 23.55 2.76 10.81
N GLY A 34 23.90 2.97 9.53
CA GLY A 34 25.16 2.52 8.95
C GLY A 34 25.10 1.04 8.50
N LEU A 35 26.28 0.41 8.46
CA LEU A 35 26.42 -1.01 8.12
C LEU A 35 26.02 -1.88 9.31
N MET A 36 25.22 -2.91 9.07
CA MET A 36 24.71 -3.82 10.11
C MET A 36 24.47 -5.22 9.57
N ASN A 37 24.62 -6.21 10.43
CA ASN A 37 24.00 -7.52 10.33
C ASN A 37 23.65 -8.00 11.74
N PRO A 38 22.44 -7.73 12.24
CA PRO A 38 22.07 -8.05 13.62
C PRO A 38 21.90 -9.57 13.88
N TYR A 39 21.95 -10.41 12.85
CA TYR A 39 21.72 -11.86 12.95
C TYR A 39 22.98 -12.69 12.81
N ALA A 40 23.99 -12.14 12.15
CA ALA A 40 25.29 -12.76 11.96
C ALA A 40 26.40 -11.70 12.19
N PRO A 41 26.65 -11.32 13.45
CA PRO A 41 27.67 -10.30 13.79
C PRO A 41 29.05 -10.67 13.25
N GLU A 42 29.38 -11.95 13.22
CA GLU A 42 30.61 -12.49 12.64
C GLU A 42 30.80 -12.17 11.17
N MET A 43 29.71 -12.16 10.38
CA MET A 43 29.76 -11.76 8.97
C MET A 43 30.08 -10.28 8.83
N LEU A 44 29.52 -9.44 9.71
CA LEU A 44 29.80 -8.01 9.74
C LEU A 44 31.25 -7.73 10.17
N ASP A 45 31.76 -8.43 11.17
CA ASP A 45 33.17 -8.33 11.61
C ASP A 45 34.12 -8.77 10.52
N ASN A 46 33.83 -9.86 9.84
CA ASN A 46 34.60 -10.34 8.70
C ASN A 46 34.57 -9.34 7.53
N PHE A 47 33.38 -8.81 7.23
CA PHE A 47 33.24 -7.75 6.23
C PHE A 47 34.07 -6.52 6.57
N ALA A 48 34.03 -6.07 7.83
CA ALA A 48 34.77 -4.90 8.30
C ALA A 48 36.29 -5.10 8.18
N LYS A 49 36.78 -6.23 8.63
CA LYS A 49 38.23 -6.60 8.51
C LYS A 49 38.67 -6.66 7.04
N THR A 50 37.88 -7.29 6.18
CA THR A 50 38.20 -7.44 4.76
C THR A 50 38.25 -6.10 4.03
N ASN A 51 37.34 -5.18 4.38
CA ASN A 51 37.16 -3.93 3.67
C ASN A 51 37.75 -2.72 4.40
N GLN A 52 38.54 -2.95 5.49
CA GLN A 52 39.11 -1.89 6.32
C GLN A 52 38.05 -0.88 6.78
N ALA A 53 36.92 -1.38 7.20
CA ALA A 53 35.81 -0.57 7.71
C ALA A 53 35.88 -0.55 9.24
N GLU A 54 35.75 0.61 9.84
CA GLU A 54 35.55 0.70 11.29
C GLU A 54 34.10 0.39 11.62
N VAL A 55 33.88 -0.75 12.24
CA VAL A 55 32.58 -1.17 12.78
C VAL A 55 32.70 -1.22 14.29
N VAL A 56 31.83 -0.51 14.97
CA VAL A 56 31.73 -0.63 16.43
C VAL A 56 30.89 -1.85 16.73
N SER A 57 31.56 -2.94 17.14
CA SER A 57 30.86 -4.13 17.62
C SER A 57 30.33 -3.87 19.03
N GLY A 58 29.02 -3.89 19.15
CA GLY A 58 28.29 -3.78 20.41
C GLY A 58 26.83 -4.17 20.17
N ALA A 59 26.15 -4.62 21.19
CA ALA A 59 24.77 -5.11 21.09
C ALA A 59 23.86 -4.11 20.39
N ILE A 60 23.42 -4.47 19.22
CA ILE A 60 22.29 -3.94 18.41
C ILE A 60 22.03 -2.42 18.54
N PRO A 61 22.19 -1.66 17.46
CA PRO A 61 22.87 -1.94 16.19
C PRO A 61 24.35 -1.53 16.28
N ALA A 62 25.22 -2.21 15.51
CA ALA A 62 26.59 -1.75 15.34
C ALA A 62 26.54 -0.32 14.73
N GLU A 63 26.86 0.69 15.53
CA GLU A 63 26.93 2.08 15.07
C GLU A 63 28.21 2.27 14.27
N PHE A 64 28.05 2.84 13.09
CA PHE A 64 29.18 3.20 12.24
C PHE A 64 29.75 4.53 12.70
N LYS A 65 31.00 4.55 13.20
CA LYS A 65 31.74 5.78 13.47
C LYS A 65 32.18 6.38 12.12
N GLY A 66 31.49 7.37 11.67
CA GLY A 66 31.72 8.06 10.41
C GLY A 66 30.54 7.92 9.48
N ASN A 67 29.43 8.52 9.84
CA ASN A 67 28.26 8.75 8.99
C ASN A 67 28.54 9.82 7.92
N ASP A 68 29.76 9.87 7.40
CA ASP A 68 30.03 10.65 6.21
C ASP A 68 29.37 9.95 5.03
N ALA A 69 28.44 10.63 4.36
CA ALA A 69 27.72 10.13 3.20
C ALA A 69 28.67 9.57 2.11
N ASN A 70 29.92 10.00 2.07
CA ASN A 70 30.93 9.49 1.17
C ASN A 70 31.66 8.24 1.69
N THR A 71 31.64 7.96 2.98
CA THR A 71 32.38 6.83 3.55
C THR A 71 31.73 5.50 3.23
N ALA A 72 30.41 5.40 3.39
CA ALA A 72 29.68 4.17 3.13
C ALA A 72 29.73 3.74 1.65
N PRO A 73 29.47 4.59 0.64
CA PRO A 73 29.64 4.24 -0.77
C PRO A 73 31.05 3.78 -1.12
N ASN A 74 32.10 4.35 -0.52
CA ASN A 74 33.47 3.92 -0.72
C ASN A 74 33.73 2.51 -0.13
N ILE A 75 33.20 2.22 1.04
CA ILE A 75 33.30 0.89 1.65
C ILE A 75 32.56 -0.13 0.79
N ILE A 76 31.33 0.18 0.35
CA ILE A 76 30.54 -0.67 -0.54
C ILE A 76 31.30 -0.93 -1.84
N ARG A 77 31.88 0.10 -2.45
CA ARG A 77 32.70 -0.05 -3.66
C ARG A 77 33.87 -1.01 -3.44
N ARG A 78 34.63 -0.85 -2.35
CA ARG A 78 35.73 -1.78 -2.02
C ARG A 78 35.22 -3.21 -1.83
N ALA A 79 34.09 -3.36 -1.14
CA ALA A 79 33.46 -4.66 -0.92
C ALA A 79 33.01 -5.33 -2.22
N MET A 80 32.50 -4.57 -3.19
CA MET A 80 32.13 -5.10 -4.48
C MET A 80 33.35 -5.52 -5.33
N MET A 81 34.45 -4.79 -5.23
CA MET A 81 35.64 -5.04 -6.04
C MET A 81 36.56 -6.15 -5.49
N GLN A 82 36.43 -6.52 -4.21
CA GLN A 82 37.27 -7.55 -3.63
C GLN A 82 36.90 -8.97 -4.13
N GLY A 83 37.91 -9.80 -4.34
CA GLY A 83 37.74 -11.17 -4.88
C GLY A 83 37.97 -12.30 -3.85
N LYS A 84 37.98 -11.99 -2.53
CA LYS A 84 38.29 -12.96 -1.48
C LYS A 84 37.03 -13.68 -0.95
N HIS A 85 35.98 -12.94 -0.70
CA HIS A 85 34.74 -13.44 -0.12
C HIS A 85 33.55 -13.00 -0.97
N ALA A 86 32.62 -13.93 -1.22
CA ALA A 86 31.36 -13.59 -1.91
C ALA A 86 30.51 -12.69 -0.99
N THR A 87 30.32 -11.45 -1.42
CA THR A 87 29.74 -10.39 -0.60
C THR A 87 28.42 -9.90 -1.20
N ALA A 88 27.37 -9.80 -0.39
CA ALA A 88 26.12 -9.17 -0.73
C ALA A 88 25.88 -7.96 0.19
N VAL A 89 25.66 -6.80 -0.39
CA VAL A 89 25.28 -5.58 0.33
C VAL A 89 23.86 -5.20 -0.03
N VAL A 90 23.00 -5.05 0.97
CA VAL A 90 21.59 -4.67 0.81
C VAL A 90 21.39 -3.27 1.34
N MET A 91 21.13 -2.31 0.46
CA MET A 91 20.85 -0.93 0.83
C MET A 91 19.35 -0.79 1.09
N GLU A 92 18.99 -0.62 2.37
CA GLU A 92 17.60 -0.45 2.79
C GLU A 92 17.15 1.00 2.65
N MET A 93 15.87 1.21 2.35
CA MET A 93 15.26 2.53 2.20
C MET A 93 15.99 3.43 1.18
N ALA A 94 16.50 2.84 0.11
CA ALA A 94 17.32 3.57 -0.87
C ALA A 94 16.55 4.75 -1.52
N SER A 95 15.21 4.72 -1.54
CA SER A 95 14.35 5.86 -1.89
C SER A 95 14.53 7.11 -1.00
N ARG A 96 15.25 7.01 0.11
CA ARG A 96 15.46 8.11 1.06
C ARG A 96 16.89 8.64 1.08
N TYR A 97 17.73 8.14 0.17
CA TYR A 97 19.13 8.61 0.06
C TYR A 97 19.25 9.93 -0.68
N ILE A 98 18.27 10.28 -1.48
CA ILE A 98 18.19 11.52 -2.24
C ILE A 98 16.82 12.17 -2.03
N VAL A 99 16.82 13.48 -2.08
CA VAL A 99 15.60 14.28 -1.92
C VAL A 99 14.90 14.47 -3.26
N THR A 100 15.66 14.80 -4.29
CA THR A 100 15.14 15.09 -5.62
C THR A 100 15.98 14.38 -6.68
N PRO A 101 15.51 13.27 -7.27
CA PRO A 101 16.28 12.46 -8.21
C PRO A 101 16.76 13.19 -9.47
N ASP A 102 16.02 14.22 -9.89
CA ASP A 102 16.36 15.02 -11.07
C ASP A 102 17.36 16.17 -10.75
N ARG A 103 17.60 16.45 -9.47
CA ARG A 103 18.48 17.53 -9.03
C ARG A 103 19.30 17.13 -7.81
N LEU A 104 20.31 16.33 -8.05
CA LEU A 104 21.24 15.88 -7.02
C LEU A 104 22.20 16.99 -6.58
N ASP A 105 22.54 16.99 -5.30
CA ASP A 105 23.69 17.76 -4.83
C ASP A 105 25.02 17.06 -5.15
N GLN A 106 26.16 17.76 -4.95
CA GLN A 106 27.48 17.22 -5.28
C GLN A 106 27.85 15.96 -4.48
N MET A 107 27.37 15.86 -3.23
CA MET A 107 27.63 14.69 -2.38
C MET A 107 26.80 13.48 -2.85
N GLU A 108 25.54 13.71 -3.22
CA GLU A 108 24.65 12.69 -3.77
C GLU A 108 25.19 12.16 -5.10
N VAL A 109 25.61 13.06 -6.01
CA VAL A 109 26.25 12.69 -7.30
C VAL A 109 27.50 11.82 -7.04
N ASN A 110 28.37 12.22 -6.13
CA ASN A 110 29.58 11.47 -5.82
C ASN A 110 29.25 10.09 -5.24
N SER A 111 28.26 10.01 -4.35
CA SER A 111 27.81 8.76 -3.74
C SER A 111 27.28 7.80 -4.77
N PHE A 112 26.38 8.26 -5.67
CA PHE A 112 25.83 7.40 -6.72
C PHE A 112 26.85 7.02 -7.79
N ASN A 113 27.84 7.89 -8.10
CA ASN A 113 28.96 7.53 -8.98
C ASN A 113 29.83 6.41 -8.37
N LEU A 114 30.07 6.44 -7.06
CA LEU A 114 30.78 5.37 -6.36
C LEU A 114 30.00 4.05 -6.38
N LEU A 115 28.69 4.10 -6.20
CA LEU A 115 27.82 2.92 -6.30
C LEU A 115 27.72 2.39 -7.74
N LEU A 116 27.69 3.27 -8.72
CA LEU A 116 27.75 2.88 -10.14
C LEU A 116 29.07 2.17 -10.44
N GLN A 117 30.19 2.75 -10.01
CA GLN A 117 31.51 2.12 -10.17
C GLN A 117 31.57 0.78 -9.43
N ALA A 118 30.97 0.68 -8.24
CA ALA A 118 30.88 -0.55 -7.47
C ALA A 118 30.14 -1.66 -8.27
N SER A 119 29.04 -1.33 -8.92
CA SER A 119 28.28 -2.28 -9.73
C SER A 119 29.03 -2.74 -10.98
N LEU A 120 29.65 -1.80 -11.70
CA LEU A 120 30.40 -2.08 -12.94
C LEU A 120 31.68 -2.88 -12.70
N SER A 121 32.29 -2.74 -11.50
CA SER A 121 33.56 -3.37 -11.15
C SER A 121 33.42 -4.55 -10.16
N ALA A 122 32.19 -5.06 -9.99
CA ALA A 122 31.92 -6.14 -9.05
C ALA A 122 32.71 -7.42 -9.42
N ALA A 123 33.48 -7.93 -8.48
CA ALA A 123 34.29 -9.14 -8.67
C ALA A 123 33.40 -10.40 -8.60
N THR A 124 33.84 -11.45 -9.30
CA THR A 124 33.24 -12.78 -9.18
C THR A 124 34.14 -13.67 -8.34
N VAL A 125 33.60 -14.22 -7.27
CA VAL A 125 34.30 -15.05 -6.29
C VAL A 125 33.95 -16.52 -6.51
N ARG A 126 34.93 -17.41 -6.34
CA ARG A 126 34.70 -18.86 -6.32
C ARG A 126 34.34 -19.29 -4.91
N THR A 127 33.15 -19.86 -4.76
CA THR A 127 32.67 -20.44 -3.50
C THR A 127 32.50 -21.97 -3.66
N ALA A 128 32.18 -22.65 -2.58
CA ALA A 128 31.86 -24.07 -2.61
C ALA A 128 30.63 -24.41 -3.49
N GLN A 129 29.73 -23.44 -3.68
CA GLN A 129 28.50 -23.55 -4.47
C GLN A 129 28.67 -23.12 -5.94
N GLY A 130 29.85 -22.60 -6.30
CA GLY A 130 30.14 -22.13 -7.66
C GLY A 130 30.76 -20.76 -7.72
N LYS A 131 30.62 -20.11 -8.88
CA LYS A 131 31.06 -18.73 -9.07
C LYS A 131 29.91 -17.78 -8.75
N LEU A 132 30.11 -16.91 -7.77
CA LEU A 132 29.14 -15.89 -7.37
C LEU A 132 29.71 -14.48 -7.60
N PRO A 133 28.99 -13.60 -8.30
CA PRO A 133 29.36 -12.18 -8.34
C PRO A 133 29.05 -11.53 -7.01
N ASN A 134 29.87 -10.55 -6.59
CA ASN A 134 29.49 -9.69 -5.50
C ASN A 134 28.22 -8.92 -5.89
N LEU A 135 27.28 -8.77 -4.96
CA LEU A 135 25.93 -8.31 -5.23
C LEU A 135 25.57 -7.05 -4.43
N LEU A 136 25.16 -6.00 -5.13
CA LEU A 136 24.60 -4.80 -4.54
C LEU A 136 23.10 -4.77 -4.81
N ILE A 137 22.29 -4.74 -3.76
CA ILE A 137 20.83 -4.71 -3.83
C ILE A 137 20.33 -3.39 -3.26
N LEU A 138 19.62 -2.60 -4.06
CA LEU A 138 18.96 -1.37 -3.62
C LEU A 138 17.46 -1.64 -3.45
N LEU A 139 16.92 -1.39 -2.27
CA LEU A 139 15.50 -1.51 -1.99
C LEU A 139 14.84 -0.14 -2.09
N VAL A 140 14.07 0.06 -3.13
CA VAL A 140 13.38 1.31 -3.44
C VAL A 140 11.87 1.14 -3.41
N ASN A 141 11.14 2.20 -3.11
CA ASN A 141 9.68 2.21 -3.20
C ASN A 141 9.21 2.37 -4.65
N LYS A 142 9.89 3.26 -5.38
CA LYS A 142 9.64 3.51 -6.80
C LYS A 142 11.00 3.60 -7.51
N LEU A 143 11.06 3.15 -8.74
CA LEU A 143 12.29 3.22 -9.53
C LEU A 143 12.75 4.66 -9.75
N ASN A 144 11.80 5.58 -9.94
CA ASN A 144 12.07 7.02 -10.12
C ASN A 144 12.56 7.72 -8.84
N ASP A 145 12.65 7.03 -7.71
CA ASP A 145 13.31 7.57 -6.50
C ASP A 145 14.84 7.54 -6.64
N LEU A 146 15.36 6.90 -7.71
CA LEU A 146 16.79 6.88 -8.05
C LEU A 146 17.05 7.69 -9.32
N PRO A 147 18.27 8.23 -9.48
CA PRO A 147 18.64 8.92 -10.73
C PRO A 147 18.53 7.98 -11.94
N ALA A 148 17.89 8.43 -13.00
CA ALA A 148 17.64 7.61 -14.19
C ALA A 148 18.94 7.04 -14.80
N TRP A 149 20.01 7.84 -14.86
CA TRP A 149 21.32 7.43 -15.37
C TRP A 149 21.99 6.30 -14.57
N PHE A 150 21.60 6.11 -13.31
CA PHE A 150 22.17 5.07 -12.45
C PHE A 150 21.70 3.66 -12.85
N TYR A 151 20.48 3.51 -13.31
CA TYR A 151 19.89 2.20 -13.62
C TYR A 151 19.57 1.99 -15.11
N LEU A 152 19.26 3.05 -15.88
CA LEU A 152 18.94 2.92 -17.31
C LEU A 152 20.18 2.61 -18.15
N ASP A 153 21.29 3.32 -17.86
CA ASP A 153 22.52 3.19 -18.65
C ASP A 153 23.51 2.17 -18.05
N ASN A 154 23.11 1.45 -17.02
CA ASN A 154 23.95 0.48 -16.33
C ASN A 154 23.68 -0.95 -16.84
N PRO A 155 24.57 -1.53 -17.66
CA PRO A 155 24.33 -2.84 -18.28
C PRO A 155 24.32 -4.02 -17.29
N VAL A 156 24.85 -3.84 -16.08
CA VAL A 156 24.87 -4.86 -15.02
C VAL A 156 23.73 -4.68 -14.02
N CYS A 157 22.94 -3.62 -14.16
CA CYS A 157 21.79 -3.38 -13.30
C CYS A 157 20.56 -4.18 -13.79
N LYS A 158 19.93 -4.91 -12.88
CA LYS A 158 18.65 -5.58 -13.15
C LYS A 158 17.58 -5.04 -12.22
N THR A 159 16.56 -4.45 -12.79
CA THR A 159 15.38 -4.00 -12.06
C THR A 159 14.40 -5.14 -11.89
N ILE A 160 13.93 -5.36 -10.66
CA ILE A 160 12.89 -6.33 -10.32
C ILE A 160 11.76 -5.56 -9.64
N THR A 161 10.61 -5.51 -10.29
CA THR A 161 9.40 -4.90 -9.73
C THR A 161 8.62 -5.94 -8.94
N LEU A 162 8.31 -5.64 -7.69
CA LEU A 162 7.43 -6.44 -6.84
C LEU A 162 6.06 -5.78 -6.84
N GLU A 163 5.14 -6.37 -7.55
CA GLU A 163 3.75 -5.92 -7.60
C GLU A 163 2.98 -6.27 -6.33
N ALA A 164 1.84 -5.62 -6.12
CA ALA A 164 0.90 -6.05 -5.09
C ALA A 164 0.38 -7.45 -5.41
N PRO A 165 0.06 -8.29 -4.40
CA PRO A 165 -0.41 -9.65 -4.63
C PRO A 165 -1.65 -9.67 -5.52
N ASP A 166 -1.65 -10.57 -6.48
CA ASP A 166 -2.80 -10.81 -7.36
C ASP A 166 -3.97 -11.45 -6.60
N ARG A 167 -5.08 -11.70 -7.31
CA ARG A 167 -6.28 -12.30 -6.71
C ARG A 167 -6.00 -13.70 -6.15
N ASP A 168 -5.24 -14.51 -6.85
CA ASP A 168 -4.97 -15.90 -6.48
C ASP A 168 -3.99 -15.98 -5.32
N GLU A 169 -3.02 -15.09 -5.27
CA GLU A 169 -2.10 -14.96 -4.14
C GLU A 169 -2.83 -14.51 -2.87
N ARG A 170 -3.74 -13.53 -2.97
CA ARG A 170 -4.59 -13.14 -1.84
C ARG A 170 -5.51 -14.28 -1.39
N MET A 171 -6.06 -15.05 -2.33
CA MET A 171 -6.88 -16.22 -1.99
C MET A 171 -6.05 -17.31 -1.31
N ARG A 172 -4.83 -17.57 -1.79
CA ARG A 172 -3.89 -18.52 -1.15
C ARG A 172 -3.54 -18.07 0.27
N PHE A 173 -3.33 -16.78 0.47
CA PHE A 173 -3.06 -16.20 1.81
C PHE A 173 -4.21 -16.46 2.78
N LEU A 174 -5.47 -16.44 2.31
CA LEU A 174 -6.66 -16.75 3.11
C LEU A 174 -6.95 -18.24 3.25
N SER A 175 -6.39 -19.10 2.41
CA SER A 175 -6.73 -20.52 2.36
C SER A 175 -5.75 -21.39 3.14
N GLY A 176 -4.54 -20.93 3.38
CA GLY A 176 -3.47 -21.68 4.03
C GLY A 176 -3.50 -21.63 5.56
N SER A 177 -2.35 -21.94 6.15
CA SER A 177 -2.12 -21.86 7.61
C SER A 177 -2.30 -20.46 8.19
N ALA A 178 -2.34 -19.43 7.35
CA ALA A 178 -2.61 -18.06 7.77
C ALA A 178 -4.08 -17.84 8.15
N TRP A 179 -5.03 -18.59 7.59
CA TRP A 179 -6.46 -18.41 7.86
C TRP A 179 -6.84 -18.43 9.35
N PRO A 180 -6.47 -19.45 10.15
CA PRO A 180 -6.77 -19.44 11.58
C PRO A 180 -6.15 -18.25 12.32
N SER A 181 -5.03 -17.72 11.82
CA SER A 181 -4.31 -16.62 12.47
C SER A 181 -4.97 -15.24 12.30
N PHE A 182 -5.99 -15.12 11.45
CA PHE A 182 -6.81 -13.91 11.34
C PHE A 182 -7.68 -13.69 12.56
N PHE A 183 -8.00 -14.76 13.29
CA PHE A 183 -8.98 -14.72 14.35
C PHE A 183 -8.36 -15.00 15.71
N ASP A 184 -9.03 -14.54 16.75
CA ASP A 184 -8.76 -15.04 18.09
C ASP A 184 -9.07 -16.53 18.18
N ALA A 185 -8.33 -17.27 18.99
CA ALA A 185 -8.48 -18.72 19.09
C ALA A 185 -9.85 -19.17 19.62
N ALA A 186 -10.50 -18.35 20.47
CA ALA A 186 -11.83 -18.66 20.99
C ALA A 186 -12.89 -18.42 19.92
N VAL A 187 -12.81 -17.28 19.22
CA VAL A 187 -13.70 -16.94 18.11
C VAL A 187 -13.60 -17.99 17.00
N TYR A 188 -12.38 -18.37 16.60
CA TYR A 188 -12.18 -19.38 15.57
C TYR A 188 -12.81 -20.73 15.92
N ARG A 189 -12.65 -21.18 17.19
CA ARG A 189 -13.25 -22.43 17.66
C ARG A 189 -14.79 -22.39 17.69
N THR A 190 -15.36 -21.23 17.97
CA THR A 190 -16.81 -21.05 18.06
C THR A 190 -17.45 -20.96 16.69
N ASP A 191 -16.86 -20.19 15.77
CA ASP A 191 -17.48 -19.87 14.48
C ASP A 191 -17.16 -20.92 13.39
N MET A 192 -15.97 -21.55 13.44
CA MET A 192 -15.51 -22.43 12.36
C MET A 192 -16.40 -23.68 12.12
N PRO A 193 -17.02 -24.31 13.16
CA PRO A 193 -17.94 -25.44 12.95
C PRO A 193 -19.10 -25.11 12.02
N TYR A 194 -19.66 -23.90 12.08
CA TYR A 194 -20.69 -23.44 11.13
C TYR A 194 -20.17 -23.48 9.69
N TYR A 195 -18.99 -22.93 9.44
CA TYR A 195 -18.41 -22.85 8.09
C TYR A 195 -17.92 -24.21 7.56
N GLN A 196 -17.61 -25.16 8.44
CA GLN A 196 -17.33 -26.54 8.04
C GLN A 196 -18.59 -27.25 7.49
N GLN A 197 -19.76 -26.92 8.05
CA GLN A 197 -21.04 -27.41 7.57
C GLN A 197 -21.56 -26.62 6.35
N HIS A 198 -21.12 -25.38 6.17
CA HIS A 198 -21.53 -24.47 5.10
C HIS A 198 -20.32 -23.95 4.30
N PRO A 199 -19.63 -24.81 3.53
CA PRO A 199 -18.40 -24.44 2.82
C PRO A 199 -18.60 -23.37 1.75
N ASP A 200 -19.81 -23.28 1.17
CA ASP A 200 -20.15 -22.25 0.19
C ASP A 200 -20.17 -20.85 0.81
N ASP A 201 -20.63 -20.71 2.05
CA ASP A 201 -20.65 -19.42 2.73
C ASP A 201 -19.22 -18.96 3.07
N LEU A 202 -18.34 -19.89 3.45
CA LEU A 202 -16.94 -19.59 3.65
C LEU A 202 -16.25 -19.16 2.35
N ARG A 203 -16.57 -19.83 1.23
CA ARG A 203 -16.06 -19.47 -0.09
C ARG A 203 -16.50 -18.06 -0.48
N LYS A 204 -17.78 -17.75 -0.38
CA LYS A 204 -18.33 -16.41 -0.66
C LYS A 204 -17.70 -15.33 0.22
N LEU A 205 -17.49 -15.60 1.51
CA LEU A 205 -16.84 -14.67 2.42
C LEU A 205 -15.40 -14.38 1.99
N ARG A 206 -14.63 -15.42 1.64
CA ARG A 206 -13.25 -15.26 1.16
C ARG A 206 -13.17 -14.52 -0.17
N GLU A 207 -14.04 -14.85 -1.11
CA GLU A 207 -14.14 -14.16 -2.40
C GLU A 207 -14.46 -12.67 -2.22
N LYS A 208 -15.39 -12.35 -1.31
CA LYS A 208 -15.72 -10.96 -0.96
C LYS A 208 -14.53 -10.24 -0.33
N PHE A 209 -13.84 -10.87 0.61
CA PHE A 209 -12.65 -10.30 1.24
C PHE A 209 -11.53 -10.05 0.22
N VAL A 210 -11.27 -11.00 -0.66
CA VAL A 210 -10.27 -10.86 -1.74
C VAL A 210 -10.62 -9.71 -2.69
N GLY A 211 -11.91 -9.54 -3.00
CA GLY A 211 -12.37 -8.37 -3.77
C GLY A 211 -12.14 -7.05 -3.03
N LEU A 212 -12.49 -6.99 -1.74
CA LEU A 212 -12.32 -5.78 -0.91
C LEU A 212 -10.84 -5.40 -0.68
N THR A 213 -9.93 -6.35 -0.75
CA THR A 213 -8.49 -6.15 -0.53
C THR A 213 -7.69 -5.97 -1.82
N GLU A 214 -8.35 -5.69 -2.94
CA GLU A 214 -7.68 -5.38 -4.20
C GLU A 214 -6.70 -4.21 -4.06
N GLY A 215 -5.49 -4.36 -4.64
CA GLY A 215 -4.41 -3.39 -4.56
C GLY A 215 -3.66 -3.34 -3.22
N MET A 216 -4.06 -4.13 -2.22
CA MET A 216 -3.36 -4.20 -0.94
C MET A 216 -2.11 -5.07 -1.02
N SER A 217 -1.03 -4.59 -0.42
CA SER A 217 0.20 -5.34 -0.22
C SER A 217 0.03 -6.44 0.84
N PHE A 218 0.90 -7.45 0.85
CA PHE A 218 0.95 -8.45 1.94
C PHE A 218 1.15 -7.82 3.31
N THR A 219 1.79 -6.67 3.36
CA THR A 219 1.98 -5.87 4.57
C THR A 219 0.68 -5.38 5.16
N GLU A 220 -0.20 -4.88 4.30
CA GLU A 220 -1.52 -4.40 4.69
C GLU A 220 -2.46 -5.56 5.03
N LEU A 221 -2.39 -6.67 4.28
CA LEU A 221 -3.12 -7.89 4.62
C LEU A 221 -2.71 -8.45 6.00
N ASP A 222 -1.42 -8.37 6.35
CA ASP A 222 -0.94 -8.74 7.69
C ASP A 222 -1.40 -7.74 8.77
N ALA A 223 -1.53 -6.46 8.44
CA ALA A 223 -2.12 -5.47 9.35
C ALA A 223 -3.61 -5.76 9.60
N LEU A 224 -4.38 -6.09 8.55
CA LEU A 224 -5.78 -6.55 8.68
C LEU A 224 -5.89 -7.80 9.56
N ARG A 225 -5.02 -8.77 9.36
CA ARG A 225 -4.96 -9.99 10.18
C ARG A 225 -4.77 -9.67 11.66
N ARG A 226 -3.80 -8.79 11.98
CA ARG A 226 -3.56 -8.37 13.36
C ARG A 226 -4.73 -7.62 13.95
N MET A 227 -5.36 -6.75 13.16
CA MET A 227 -6.50 -5.95 13.58
C MET A 227 -7.73 -6.83 13.85
N SER A 228 -8.05 -7.76 12.95
CA SER A 228 -9.13 -8.73 13.13
C SER A 228 -8.96 -9.53 14.42
N ARG A 229 -7.74 -10.02 14.66
CA ARG A 229 -7.42 -10.79 15.87
C ARG A 229 -7.50 -9.95 17.16
N SER A 230 -6.99 -8.72 17.14
CA SER A 230 -6.98 -7.85 18.33
C SER A 230 -8.38 -7.39 18.73
N GLN A 231 -9.30 -7.29 17.75
CA GLN A 231 -10.69 -6.93 17.98
C GLN A 231 -11.59 -8.13 18.27
N CYS A 232 -11.04 -9.35 18.30
CA CYS A 232 -11.80 -10.60 18.43
C CYS A 232 -12.98 -10.65 17.43
N ALA A 233 -12.74 -10.19 16.19
CA ALA A 233 -13.79 -10.07 15.18
C ALA A 233 -14.34 -11.46 14.81
N PRO A 234 -15.68 -11.65 14.79
CA PRO A 234 -16.31 -12.86 14.28
C PRO A 234 -15.94 -13.12 12.82
N ILE A 235 -15.90 -14.40 12.42
CA ILE A 235 -15.54 -14.76 11.02
C ILE A 235 -16.46 -14.07 10.02
N ARG A 236 -17.73 -13.95 10.30
CA ARG A 236 -18.74 -13.29 9.46
C ARG A 236 -18.43 -11.81 9.20
N ASP A 237 -17.77 -11.15 10.17
CA ASP A 237 -17.51 -9.70 10.16
C ASP A 237 -16.13 -9.35 9.60
N LEU A 238 -15.38 -10.34 9.08
CA LEU A 238 -14.05 -10.15 8.51
C LEU A 238 -13.99 -9.03 7.46
N CYS A 239 -15.03 -8.90 6.64
CA CYS A 239 -15.09 -7.84 5.63
C CYS A 239 -15.22 -6.44 6.24
N SER A 240 -15.86 -6.30 7.39
CA SER A 240 -16.00 -5.01 8.11
C SER A 240 -14.65 -4.51 8.65
N ILE A 241 -13.71 -5.42 8.92
CA ILE A 241 -12.33 -5.07 9.29
C ILE A 241 -11.59 -4.36 8.15
N VAL A 242 -11.89 -4.72 6.90
CA VAL A 242 -11.32 -4.03 5.74
C VAL A 242 -11.85 -2.60 5.64
N ASP A 243 -13.15 -2.41 5.86
CA ASP A 243 -13.77 -1.08 5.87
C ASP A 243 -13.20 -0.22 7.00
N LEU A 244 -13.02 -0.79 8.18
CA LEU A 244 -12.39 -0.13 9.32
C LEU A 244 -10.93 0.26 9.03
N TYR A 245 -10.16 -0.64 8.42
CA TYR A 245 -8.76 -0.38 8.06
C TYR A 245 -8.61 0.71 7.01
N LYS A 246 -9.44 0.64 5.95
CA LYS A 246 -9.38 1.59 4.82
C LYS A 246 -9.90 2.97 5.17
N TYR A 247 -10.98 3.01 5.97
CA TYR A 247 -11.81 4.21 6.11
C TYR A 247 -11.93 4.69 7.56
N GLY A 248 -11.45 3.92 8.53
CA GLY A 248 -11.60 4.24 9.95
C GLY A 248 -13.04 4.17 10.45
N ILE A 249 -13.94 3.46 9.74
CA ILE A 249 -15.37 3.45 9.99
C ILE A 249 -15.76 2.10 10.58
N HIS A 250 -16.25 2.11 11.82
CA HIS A 250 -16.74 0.91 12.50
C HIS A 250 -18.09 0.40 11.95
N GLU A 251 -18.90 1.28 11.38
CA GLU A 251 -20.25 0.95 10.89
C GLU A 251 -20.46 1.53 9.49
N ASN A 252 -20.83 0.67 8.57
CA ASN A 252 -21.16 1.09 7.21
C ASN A 252 -22.55 1.77 7.21
N PRO A 253 -22.69 3.06 6.85
CA PRO A 253 -23.97 3.77 6.80
C PRO A 253 -25.01 3.07 5.91
N TRP A 254 -24.56 2.42 4.83
CA TRP A 254 -25.43 1.65 3.93
C TRP A 254 -26.07 0.44 4.61
N ALA A 255 -25.41 -0.17 5.59
CA ALA A 255 -25.97 -1.29 6.36
C ALA A 255 -27.05 -0.83 7.36
N LYS A 256 -27.02 0.44 7.76
CA LYS A 256 -28.04 1.04 8.64
C LYS A 256 -29.31 1.43 7.88
N LEU A 257 -29.25 1.57 6.56
CA LEU A 257 -30.40 1.89 5.74
C LEU A 257 -31.32 0.67 5.64
N SER A 258 -32.36 0.64 6.50
CA SER A 258 -33.40 -0.36 6.38
C SER A 258 -34.34 -0.03 5.23
N MET A 259 -34.94 -1.06 4.62
CA MET A 259 -35.99 -0.86 3.60
C MET A 259 -37.17 -0.06 4.16
N GLU A 260 -37.39 -0.12 5.46
CA GLU A 260 -38.44 0.62 6.16
C GLU A 260 -38.16 2.11 6.22
N SER A 261 -36.87 2.50 6.49
CA SER A 261 -36.44 3.91 6.46
C SER A 261 -36.48 4.50 5.03
N LEU A 262 -36.36 3.67 4.01
CA LEU A 262 -36.47 4.09 2.61
C LEU A 262 -37.95 4.28 2.15
N LYS A 263 -38.92 3.63 2.78
CA LYS A 263 -40.34 3.86 2.50
C LYS A 263 -40.79 5.26 2.93
N THR A 264 -40.28 5.75 4.05
CA THR A 264 -40.57 7.11 4.56
C THR A 264 -39.75 8.20 3.88
N ALA A 265 -38.67 7.84 3.22
CA ALA A 265 -37.71 8.80 2.61
C ALA A 265 -38.37 9.69 1.56
N LYS A 266 -39.34 9.19 0.79
CA LYS A 266 -40.08 9.99 -0.19
C LYS A 266 -40.82 11.16 0.47
N THR A 267 -41.52 10.89 1.57
CA THR A 267 -42.23 11.93 2.31
C THR A 267 -41.28 12.97 2.93
N ASP A 268 -40.14 12.53 3.40
CA ASP A 268 -39.11 13.43 3.96
C ASP A 268 -38.53 14.32 2.87
N PHE A 269 -38.22 13.77 1.70
CA PHE A 269 -37.72 14.57 0.57
C PHE A 269 -38.75 15.56 0.04
N GLN A 270 -40.03 15.18 0.01
CA GLN A 270 -41.12 16.08 -0.40
C GLN A 270 -41.31 17.28 0.52
N LYS A 271 -40.83 17.21 1.77
CA LYS A 271 -40.83 18.40 2.67
C LYS A 271 -39.90 19.50 2.15
N ARG A 272 -38.76 19.13 1.57
CA ARG A 272 -37.71 20.03 1.08
C ARG A 272 -37.85 20.33 -0.42
N ILE A 273 -38.20 19.34 -1.21
CA ILE A 273 -38.20 19.39 -2.67
C ILE A 273 -39.66 19.22 -3.15
N LYS A 274 -40.22 20.29 -3.69
CA LYS A 274 -41.61 20.33 -4.15
C LYS A 274 -41.74 20.13 -5.65
N GLY A 275 -42.74 19.37 -6.08
CA GLY A 275 -43.09 19.22 -7.47
C GLY A 275 -42.12 18.38 -8.32
N GLN A 276 -41.24 17.57 -7.69
CA GLN A 276 -40.23 16.73 -8.37
C GLN A 276 -40.40 15.24 -8.04
N ASP A 277 -41.66 14.76 -7.87
CA ASP A 277 -41.94 13.43 -7.38
C ASP A 277 -41.33 12.31 -8.21
N THR A 278 -41.37 12.42 -9.53
CA THR A 278 -40.79 11.45 -10.45
C THR A 278 -39.24 11.36 -10.29
N ALA A 279 -38.57 12.51 -10.16
CA ALA A 279 -37.13 12.55 -9.99
C ALA A 279 -36.71 11.92 -8.63
N LEU A 280 -37.48 12.20 -7.57
CA LEU A 280 -37.27 11.64 -6.25
C LEU A 280 -37.48 10.13 -6.22
N GLU A 281 -38.54 9.62 -6.87
CA GLU A 281 -38.79 8.18 -7.00
C GLU A 281 -37.64 7.46 -7.71
N ARG A 282 -37.18 7.99 -8.86
CA ARG A 282 -36.05 7.43 -9.59
C ARG A 282 -34.76 7.42 -8.77
N SER A 283 -34.51 8.48 -8.01
CA SER A 283 -33.35 8.57 -7.13
C SER A 283 -33.41 7.52 -6.00
N LEU A 284 -34.58 7.37 -5.38
CA LEU A 284 -34.82 6.35 -4.36
C LEU A 284 -34.68 4.93 -4.91
N ASP A 285 -35.08 4.67 -6.15
CA ASP A 285 -34.93 3.34 -6.77
C ASP A 285 -33.47 2.97 -6.99
N VAL A 286 -32.60 3.96 -7.28
CA VAL A 286 -31.14 3.73 -7.36
C VAL A 286 -30.60 3.35 -5.98
N ILE A 287 -31.02 4.06 -4.93
CA ILE A 287 -30.59 3.78 -3.55
C ILE A 287 -31.09 2.40 -3.09
N LYS A 288 -32.36 2.06 -3.35
CA LYS A 288 -32.93 0.74 -3.01
C LYS A 288 -32.12 -0.38 -3.66
N ARG A 289 -31.77 -0.26 -4.95
CA ARG A 289 -30.91 -1.22 -5.65
C ARG A 289 -29.51 -1.31 -5.04
N ALA A 290 -28.94 -0.19 -4.62
CA ALA A 290 -27.64 -0.17 -3.97
C ALA A 290 -27.67 -0.88 -2.60
N VAL A 291 -28.72 -0.69 -1.81
CA VAL A 291 -28.91 -1.32 -0.48
C VAL A 291 -29.19 -2.83 -0.62
N THR A 292 -29.99 -3.24 -1.59
CA THR A 292 -30.32 -4.65 -1.82
C THR A 292 -29.25 -5.44 -2.56
N GLY A 293 -28.19 -4.76 -3.03
CA GLY A 293 -27.13 -5.40 -3.83
C GLY A 293 -27.57 -5.82 -5.24
N LEU A 294 -28.76 -5.42 -5.68
CA LEU A 294 -29.32 -5.69 -7.02
C LEU A 294 -28.74 -4.77 -8.11
N ASN A 295 -27.58 -4.20 -7.91
CA ASN A 295 -26.83 -3.56 -8.98
C ASN A 295 -26.33 -4.66 -9.92
N GLY A 296 -26.78 -4.65 -11.17
CA GLY A 296 -26.63 -5.74 -12.14
C GLY A 296 -25.28 -6.45 -12.16
N ALA A 297 -25.20 -7.61 -12.76
CA ALA A 297 -24.07 -8.55 -12.75
C ALA A 297 -22.67 -7.96 -13.07
N ASN A 298 -22.63 -6.76 -13.66
CA ASN A 298 -21.38 -6.02 -13.96
C ASN A 298 -20.92 -5.09 -12.82
N SER A 299 -21.63 -5.05 -11.69
CA SER A 299 -21.36 -4.12 -10.56
C SER A 299 -20.69 -4.79 -9.36
N SER A 300 -20.22 -6.02 -9.49
CA SER A 300 -19.56 -6.78 -8.42
C SER A 300 -18.12 -6.32 -8.11
N GLY A 301 -17.60 -5.32 -8.82
CA GLY A 301 -16.27 -4.71 -8.52
C GLY A 301 -16.35 -3.74 -7.35
N THR A 302 -15.46 -3.91 -6.38
CA THR A 302 -15.34 -3.09 -5.14
C THR A 302 -14.94 -1.62 -5.36
N GLY A 303 -14.65 -1.21 -6.59
CA GLY A 303 -14.22 0.16 -6.92
C GLY A 303 -15.29 1.02 -7.60
N LYS A 304 -16.53 0.52 -7.75
CA LYS A 304 -17.57 1.27 -8.47
C LYS A 304 -18.49 2.05 -7.53
N PRO A 305 -18.99 3.23 -7.98
CA PRO A 305 -19.97 3.99 -7.20
C PRO A 305 -21.25 3.17 -6.99
N LYS A 306 -21.88 3.34 -5.85
CA LYS A 306 -23.14 2.65 -5.48
C LYS A 306 -24.31 3.05 -6.39
N GLY A 307 -24.24 4.22 -7.00
CA GLY A 307 -25.21 4.72 -7.94
C GLY A 307 -24.69 5.96 -8.66
N VAL A 308 -25.15 6.20 -9.87
CA VAL A 308 -24.88 7.39 -10.66
C VAL A 308 -26.25 7.98 -11.04
N LEU A 309 -26.42 9.27 -10.76
CA LEU A 309 -27.62 10.03 -11.08
C LEU A 309 -27.23 11.23 -11.95
N PHE A 310 -28.00 11.45 -13.00
CA PHE A 310 -27.85 12.64 -13.85
C PHE A 310 -29.14 13.48 -13.77
N PHE A 311 -29.00 14.68 -13.21
CA PHE A 311 -30.11 15.62 -13.07
C PHE A 311 -30.01 16.69 -14.17
N ALA A 312 -30.97 16.69 -15.10
CA ALA A 312 -31.08 17.69 -16.14
C ALA A 312 -32.33 18.56 -15.90
N GLY A 313 -32.21 19.87 -16.08
CA GLY A 313 -33.30 20.80 -15.93
C GLY A 313 -32.83 22.25 -15.70
N PRO A 314 -33.75 23.25 -15.77
CA PRO A 314 -33.44 24.66 -15.54
C PRO A 314 -32.87 24.92 -14.13
N THR A 315 -32.25 26.09 -13.98
CA THR A 315 -31.77 26.55 -12.67
C THR A 315 -32.96 26.73 -11.70
N GLY A 316 -32.75 26.42 -10.40
CA GLY A 316 -33.77 26.59 -9.37
C GLY A 316 -34.77 25.43 -9.24
N THR A 317 -34.63 24.34 -10.01
CA THR A 317 -35.54 23.19 -9.93
C THR A 317 -35.22 22.17 -8.83
N GLY A 318 -34.25 22.46 -7.96
CA GLY A 318 -33.92 21.62 -6.80
C GLY A 318 -32.87 20.53 -7.04
N LYS A 319 -32.09 20.57 -8.14
CA LYS A 319 -31.05 19.55 -8.45
C LYS A 319 -30.04 19.39 -7.34
N THR A 320 -29.39 20.49 -6.96
CA THR A 320 -28.38 20.50 -5.88
C THR A 320 -28.99 20.15 -4.52
N GLU A 321 -30.21 20.61 -4.27
CA GLU A 321 -30.95 20.31 -3.03
C GLU A 321 -31.31 18.81 -2.93
N THR A 322 -31.60 18.16 -4.05
CA THR A 322 -31.81 16.72 -4.10
C THR A 322 -30.56 15.95 -3.68
N ALA A 323 -29.38 16.36 -4.15
CA ALA A 323 -28.11 15.73 -3.78
C ALA A 323 -27.81 15.87 -2.27
N LYS A 324 -28.07 17.06 -1.68
CA LYS A 324 -27.91 17.28 -0.24
C LYS A 324 -28.88 16.46 0.59
N ALA A 325 -30.15 16.43 0.21
CA ALA A 325 -31.17 15.64 0.90
C ALA A 325 -30.86 14.13 0.85
N LEU A 326 -30.29 13.65 -0.27
CA LEU A 326 -29.81 12.28 -0.40
C LEU A 326 -28.61 12.01 0.55
N ALA A 327 -27.67 12.95 0.66
CA ALA A 327 -26.53 12.83 1.58
C ALA A 327 -27.01 12.75 3.05
N GLU A 328 -27.89 13.64 3.46
CA GLU A 328 -28.48 13.62 4.79
C GLU A 328 -29.19 12.30 5.09
N LYS A 329 -29.99 11.77 4.13
CA LYS A 329 -30.72 10.52 4.34
C LYS A 329 -29.82 9.30 4.42
N ILE A 330 -28.76 9.24 3.63
CA ILE A 330 -27.86 8.09 3.56
C ILE A 330 -26.82 8.15 4.68
N PHE A 331 -26.21 9.30 4.91
CA PHE A 331 -25.05 9.45 5.79
C PHE A 331 -25.38 10.18 7.09
N GLY A 332 -26.58 10.75 7.22
CA GLY A 332 -27.02 11.50 8.40
C GLY A 332 -26.52 12.94 8.44
N ASP A 333 -25.77 13.39 7.42
CA ASP A 333 -25.20 14.74 7.35
C ASP A 333 -25.14 15.24 5.90
N GLU A 334 -25.61 16.47 5.68
CA GLU A 334 -25.50 17.15 4.37
C GLU A 334 -24.05 17.40 3.95
N SER A 335 -23.13 17.55 4.89
CA SER A 335 -21.70 17.76 4.61
C SER A 335 -21.05 16.55 3.91
N ALA A 336 -21.70 15.40 3.92
CA ALA A 336 -21.30 14.24 3.12
C ALA A 336 -21.55 14.44 1.61
N CYS A 337 -22.18 15.58 1.19
CA CYS A 337 -22.28 15.98 -0.21
C CYS A 337 -21.12 16.91 -0.57
N VAL A 338 -20.12 16.37 -1.28
CA VAL A 338 -18.96 17.13 -1.73
C VAL A 338 -19.24 17.67 -3.14
N ARG A 339 -19.29 19.00 -3.27
CA ARG A 339 -19.57 19.68 -4.53
C ARG A 339 -18.29 20.06 -5.26
N PHE A 340 -18.25 19.78 -6.56
CA PHE A 340 -17.26 20.24 -7.51
C PHE A 340 -17.95 21.10 -8.56
N ASP A 341 -17.61 22.38 -8.62
CA ASP A 341 -18.10 23.28 -9.64
C ASP A 341 -17.30 23.05 -10.94
N MET A 342 -17.93 22.42 -11.92
CA MET A 342 -17.25 22.01 -13.14
C MET A 342 -16.84 23.20 -14.02
N SER A 343 -17.39 24.40 -13.77
CA SER A 343 -16.95 25.60 -14.47
C SER A 343 -15.49 25.98 -14.15
N GLU A 344 -14.99 25.61 -12.95
CA GLU A 344 -13.60 25.82 -12.56
C GLU A 344 -12.60 24.89 -13.29
N TYR A 345 -13.10 23.83 -13.93
CA TYR A 345 -12.29 22.81 -14.57
C TYR A 345 -12.34 22.85 -16.09
N GLY A 346 -12.86 23.94 -16.68
CA GLY A 346 -12.98 24.10 -18.13
C GLY A 346 -11.69 24.46 -18.89
N GLN A 347 -10.56 24.70 -18.21
CA GLN A 347 -9.29 25.05 -18.84
C GLN A 347 -8.43 23.82 -19.13
N SER A 348 -7.55 23.89 -20.12
CA SER A 348 -6.54 22.87 -20.39
C SER A 348 -5.67 22.66 -19.14
N HIS A 349 -5.43 21.38 -18.76
CA HIS A 349 -4.72 20.93 -17.54
C HIS A 349 -5.50 21.03 -16.21
N SER A 350 -6.75 21.43 -16.22
CA SER A 350 -7.58 21.44 -14.99
C SER A 350 -7.99 20.03 -14.53
N ASP A 351 -7.88 19.01 -15.41
CA ASP A 351 -7.95 17.60 -15.08
C ASP A 351 -6.90 17.20 -14.04
N GLN A 352 -5.69 17.78 -14.11
CA GLN A 352 -4.64 17.56 -13.10
C GLN A 352 -5.00 18.15 -11.74
N LYS A 353 -5.71 19.27 -11.69
CA LYS A 353 -6.24 19.85 -10.45
C LYS A 353 -7.29 18.94 -9.82
N LEU A 354 -8.13 18.30 -10.64
CA LEU A 354 -9.20 17.41 -10.18
C LEU A 354 -8.68 16.04 -9.77
N LEU A 355 -7.90 15.38 -10.64
CA LEU A 355 -7.45 13.98 -10.46
C LEU A 355 -6.06 13.87 -9.83
N GLY A 356 -5.24 14.91 -9.95
CA GLY A 356 -3.82 14.93 -9.57
C GLY A 356 -2.90 14.90 -10.79
N ALA A 357 -1.67 15.37 -10.62
CA ALA A 357 -0.66 15.34 -11.68
C ALA A 357 -0.20 13.89 -11.92
N PRO A 358 0.20 13.53 -13.16
CA PRO A 358 0.83 12.25 -13.45
C PRO A 358 2.14 12.06 -12.69
N PRO A 359 2.59 10.81 -12.48
CA PRO A 359 3.89 10.54 -11.87
C PRO A 359 5.02 11.27 -12.60
N GLY A 360 5.91 11.93 -11.85
CA GLY A 360 7.03 12.69 -12.38
C GLY A 360 6.76 14.19 -12.65
N TYR A 361 5.53 14.65 -12.45
CA TYR A 361 5.21 16.09 -12.58
C TYR A 361 5.12 16.77 -11.21
N VAL A 362 5.45 18.07 -11.19
CA VAL A 362 5.33 18.91 -9.99
C VAL A 362 3.86 18.89 -9.51
N GLY A 363 3.67 18.58 -8.20
CA GLY A 363 2.33 18.47 -7.61
C GLY A 363 1.75 17.05 -7.54
N TYR A 364 2.47 16.02 -8.02
CA TYR A 364 2.02 14.63 -7.91
C TYR A 364 1.74 14.20 -6.47
N GLU A 365 2.60 14.58 -5.52
CA GLU A 365 2.43 14.22 -4.10
C GLU A 365 1.26 14.92 -3.43
N ALA A 366 0.84 16.08 -3.93
CA ALA A 366 -0.30 16.81 -3.40
C ALA A 366 -1.64 16.11 -3.71
N GLY A 367 -1.68 15.26 -4.75
CA GLY A 367 -2.90 14.60 -5.23
C GLY A 367 -3.91 15.57 -5.83
N GLY A 368 -5.00 15.05 -6.39
CA GLY A 368 -6.09 15.87 -6.93
C GLY A 368 -7.16 16.21 -5.90
N GLN A 369 -7.93 17.23 -6.16
CA GLN A 369 -9.01 17.66 -5.25
C GLN A 369 -10.06 16.56 -5.05
N LEU A 370 -10.48 15.88 -6.13
CA LEU A 370 -11.41 14.76 -6.08
C LEU A 370 -10.83 13.58 -5.30
N THR A 371 -9.61 13.19 -5.63
CA THR A 371 -8.94 12.05 -4.98
C THR A 371 -8.73 12.29 -3.49
N ASN A 372 -8.37 13.52 -3.10
CA ASN A 372 -8.19 13.90 -1.71
C ASN A 372 -9.53 13.98 -0.96
N ALA A 373 -10.60 14.51 -1.59
CA ALA A 373 -11.93 14.55 -1.01
C ALA A 373 -12.46 13.13 -0.72
N VAL A 374 -12.31 12.20 -1.68
CA VAL A 374 -12.72 10.79 -1.50
C VAL A 374 -11.87 10.07 -0.45
N LYS A 375 -10.56 10.35 -0.39
CA LYS A 375 -9.69 9.80 0.66
C LYS A 375 -10.07 10.31 2.05
N LYS A 376 -10.47 11.59 2.17
CA LYS A 376 -10.87 12.18 3.43
C LYS A 376 -12.24 11.69 3.88
N ASN A 377 -13.18 11.55 2.96
CA ASN A 377 -14.53 11.04 3.23
C ASN A 377 -14.96 10.06 2.12
N PRO A 378 -14.64 8.76 2.28
CA PRO A 378 -14.93 7.76 1.24
C PRO A 378 -16.42 7.42 1.13
N LEU A 379 -17.21 7.76 2.14
CA LEU A 379 -18.66 7.59 2.14
C LEU A 379 -19.33 8.95 1.95
N CYS A 380 -19.39 9.41 0.71
CA CYS A 380 -19.93 10.71 0.33
C CYS A 380 -20.73 10.63 -0.98
N ILE A 381 -21.49 11.67 -1.23
CA ILE A 381 -22.05 11.97 -2.55
C ILE A 381 -21.12 12.98 -3.22
N LEU A 382 -20.66 12.64 -4.41
CA LEU A 382 -19.90 13.55 -5.27
C LEU A 382 -20.90 14.26 -6.19
N LEU A 383 -21.02 15.57 -6.04
CA LEU A 383 -21.85 16.42 -6.88
C LEU A 383 -20.97 17.19 -7.86
N PHE A 384 -21.08 16.88 -9.12
CA PHE A 384 -20.46 17.62 -10.23
C PHE A 384 -21.51 18.59 -10.80
N ASP A 385 -21.37 19.88 -10.52
CA ASP A 385 -22.35 20.94 -10.83
C ASP A 385 -21.84 21.90 -11.88
#